data_819e22864ab27b30658f34ec37ed0dfd
#
_entry.id   819e22864ab27b30658f34ec37ed0dfd
#
_cell.length_a   1.000
_cell.length_b   1.000
_cell.length_c   1.000
_cell.angle_alpha   90.00
_cell.angle_beta   90.00
_cell.angle_gamma   90.00
#
_symmetry.space_group_name_H-M   'P 1'
#
loop_
_entity.id
_entity.type
_entity.pdbx_description
1 polymer ?
#
loop_
_entity_poly.entity_id
_entity_poly.type
_entity_poly.pdbx_seq_one_letter_code
_entity_poly.pdbx_strand_id
1 'polypeptide(L)'
;MQHIEANLRLIRGVQQRLDEHGVKLLLAIIPAKARLYPEHLGEERPGRQQRGLYRQLHDAAHCNGILAPDLLANLQQEKARDALFLRTDTHWTPYGAERVAQHLARTVQRDSPLAGEPQRFVTEQAAGKPYLGDLVRFLPLDPLFSSLLPPPDQLQPRRTHSLASSPGDGAAALFADIRFPVVLVGTSYSAAPDWNFLGALRQALGSDVLSYAESGQGPLLPMLKYLQSDAFKDSPPQLLIWEFPERYLPMAPDLSQFDPAWIDQLQADGAAAQRLATQAE
;
A
#
# COMPACT_ATOMS: atom_id res chain seq x y z
N MET A 1 -18.59 8.03 11.63
CA MET A 1 -19.11 7.84 10.25
C MET A 1 -18.65 8.95 9.30
N GLN A 2 -18.68 10.22 9.74
CA GLN A 2 -18.34 11.38 8.88
C GLN A 2 -17.01 11.26 8.15
N HIS A 3 -15.93 10.82 8.81
CA HIS A 3 -14.61 10.68 8.18
C HIS A 3 -14.53 9.52 7.18
N ILE A 4 -15.23 8.42 7.44
CA ILE A 4 -15.25 7.27 6.50
C ILE A 4 -15.80 7.72 5.15
N GLU A 5 -16.97 8.38 5.13
CA GLU A 5 -17.58 8.84 3.88
C GLU A 5 -16.74 9.91 3.19
N ALA A 6 -16.13 10.83 3.95
CA ALA A 6 -15.24 11.85 3.40
C ALA A 6 -14.00 11.19 2.72
N ASN A 7 -13.39 10.20 3.39
CA ASN A 7 -12.25 9.49 2.84
C ASN A 7 -12.63 8.64 1.61
N LEU A 8 -13.80 8.01 1.62
CA LEU A 8 -14.30 7.29 0.44
C LEU A 8 -14.57 8.24 -0.74
N ARG A 9 -15.07 9.46 -0.50
CA ARG A 9 -15.20 10.47 -1.56
C ARG A 9 -13.84 10.90 -2.11
N LEU A 10 -12.84 11.10 -1.24
CA LEU A 10 -11.48 11.41 -1.70
C LEU A 10 -10.88 10.27 -2.53
N ILE A 11 -11.05 9.01 -2.11
CA ILE A 11 -10.56 7.85 -2.87
C ILE A 11 -11.19 7.83 -4.27
N ARG A 12 -12.48 8.08 -4.39
CA ARG A 12 -13.15 8.15 -5.70
C ARG A 12 -12.71 9.33 -6.55
N GLY A 13 -12.52 10.50 -5.92
CA GLY A 13 -11.98 11.68 -6.62
C GLY A 13 -10.57 11.44 -7.14
N VAL A 14 -9.73 10.77 -6.35
CA VAL A 14 -8.40 10.31 -6.79
C VAL A 14 -8.51 9.39 -8.00
N GLN A 15 -9.40 8.38 -7.93
CA GLN A 15 -9.63 7.48 -9.07
C GLN A 15 -10.01 8.25 -10.33
N GLN A 16 -11.00 9.14 -10.23
CA GLN A 16 -11.45 9.92 -11.39
C GLN A 16 -10.31 10.75 -11.97
N ARG A 17 -9.50 11.39 -11.13
CA ARG A 17 -8.34 12.15 -11.59
C ARG A 17 -7.31 11.27 -12.31
N LEU A 18 -7.09 10.05 -11.84
CA LEU A 18 -6.21 9.08 -12.50
C LEU A 18 -6.79 8.61 -13.83
N ASP A 19 -8.08 8.32 -13.89
CA ASP A 19 -8.78 7.89 -15.11
C ASP A 19 -8.73 8.98 -16.22
N GLU A 20 -8.82 10.26 -15.85
CA GLU A 20 -8.66 11.39 -16.79
C GLU A 20 -7.27 11.42 -17.48
N HIS A 21 -6.26 10.83 -16.82
CA HIS A 21 -4.89 10.71 -17.35
C HIS A 21 -4.60 9.31 -17.92
N GLY A 22 -5.59 8.44 -18.00
CA GLY A 22 -5.44 7.06 -18.49
C GLY A 22 -4.67 6.15 -17.54
N VAL A 23 -4.53 6.52 -16.26
CA VAL A 23 -3.80 5.77 -15.24
C VAL A 23 -4.74 4.79 -14.55
N LYS A 24 -4.38 3.51 -14.51
CA LYS A 24 -5.13 2.51 -13.74
C LYS A 24 -4.80 2.59 -12.27
N LEU A 25 -5.83 2.57 -11.41
CA LEU A 25 -5.67 2.52 -9.97
C LEU A 25 -5.84 1.07 -9.47
N LEU A 26 -4.84 0.59 -8.71
CA LEU A 26 -4.93 -0.61 -7.89
C LEU A 26 -4.84 -0.21 -6.43
N LEU A 27 -5.93 -0.43 -5.68
CA LEU A 27 -6.00 -0.15 -4.25
C LEU A 27 -5.60 -1.40 -3.45
N ALA A 28 -4.41 -1.36 -2.87
CA ALA A 28 -3.91 -2.42 -2.00
C ALA A 28 -4.39 -2.18 -0.57
N ILE A 29 -5.53 -2.74 -0.21
CA ILE A 29 -6.14 -2.59 1.12
C ILE A 29 -5.43 -3.51 2.10
N ILE A 30 -4.61 -2.95 3.00
CA ILE A 30 -3.90 -3.73 3.99
C ILE A 30 -4.80 -3.99 5.19
N PRO A 31 -5.14 -5.26 5.47
CA PRO A 31 -5.97 -5.61 6.62
C PRO A 31 -5.22 -5.35 7.93
N ALA A 32 -5.96 -4.95 8.95
CA ALA A 32 -5.40 -4.78 10.29
C ALA A 32 -4.85 -6.12 10.81
N LYS A 33 -3.69 -6.09 11.48
CA LYS A 33 -3.05 -7.27 12.10
C LYS A 33 -4.01 -8.04 13.01
N ALA A 34 -4.80 -7.34 13.80
CA ALA A 34 -5.81 -7.93 14.68
C ALA A 34 -6.90 -8.72 13.92
N ARG A 35 -7.12 -8.45 12.64
CA ARG A 35 -8.06 -9.18 11.79
C ARG A 35 -7.49 -10.50 11.31
N LEU A 36 -6.19 -10.54 11.06
CA LEU A 36 -5.47 -11.77 10.66
C LEU A 36 -5.15 -12.68 11.85
N TYR A 37 -4.93 -12.08 13.03
CA TYR A 37 -4.54 -12.79 14.24
C TYR A 37 -5.54 -12.55 15.40
N PRO A 38 -6.84 -12.85 15.22
CA PRO A 38 -7.86 -12.62 16.25
C PRO A 38 -7.64 -13.47 17.49
N GLU A 39 -6.90 -14.58 17.39
CA GLU A 39 -6.54 -15.46 18.50
C GLU A 39 -5.67 -14.79 19.55
N HIS A 40 -4.97 -13.72 19.22
CA HIS A 40 -4.12 -12.96 20.15
C HIS A 40 -4.83 -11.79 20.84
N LEU A 41 -6.12 -11.58 20.61
CA LEU A 41 -6.87 -10.48 21.22
C LEU A 41 -7.45 -10.82 22.60
N GLY A 42 -7.31 -12.06 23.08
CA GLY A 42 -7.93 -12.48 24.32
C GLY A 42 -9.46 -12.35 24.29
N GLU A 43 -10.04 -11.75 25.34
CA GLU A 43 -11.49 -11.45 25.41
C GLU A 43 -11.83 -10.14 24.71
N GLU A 44 -10.87 -9.25 24.51
CA GLU A 44 -11.06 -8.00 23.82
C GLU A 44 -11.37 -8.24 22.35
N ARG A 45 -12.38 -7.55 21.84
CA ARG A 45 -12.79 -7.65 20.44
C ARG A 45 -12.95 -6.26 19.84
N PRO A 46 -12.50 -6.04 18.59
CA PRO A 46 -12.77 -4.79 17.90
C PRO A 46 -14.27 -4.48 17.88
N GLY A 47 -14.64 -3.23 18.06
CA GLY A 47 -16.01 -2.78 17.97
C GLY A 47 -16.67 -3.14 16.61
N ARG A 48 -18.00 -3.12 16.55
CA ARG A 48 -18.74 -3.49 15.33
C ARG A 48 -18.25 -2.71 14.10
N GLN A 49 -18.05 -1.41 14.23
CA GLN A 49 -17.57 -0.54 13.17
C GLN A 49 -16.18 -0.97 12.67
N GLN A 50 -15.24 -1.20 13.58
CA GLN A 50 -13.89 -1.65 13.21
C GLN A 50 -13.90 -3.02 12.51
N ARG A 51 -14.80 -3.92 12.92
CA ARG A 51 -14.93 -5.22 12.24
C ARG A 51 -15.38 -5.10 10.78
N GLY A 52 -16.17 -4.08 10.45
CA GLY A 52 -16.68 -3.84 9.10
C GLY A 52 -15.74 -3.06 8.15
N LEU A 53 -14.69 -2.39 8.68
CA LEU A 53 -13.89 -1.42 7.90
C LEU A 53 -13.28 -2.01 6.62
N TYR A 54 -12.66 -3.18 6.72
CA TYR A 54 -12.03 -3.82 5.55
C TYR A 54 -13.05 -4.06 4.43
N ARG A 55 -14.16 -4.70 4.78
CA ARG A 55 -15.23 -4.98 3.81
C ARG A 55 -15.81 -3.69 3.23
N GLN A 56 -16.08 -2.69 4.07
CA GLN A 56 -16.64 -1.41 3.62
C GLN A 56 -15.75 -0.72 2.59
N LEU A 57 -14.42 -0.71 2.81
CA LEU A 57 -13.46 -0.13 1.87
C LEU A 57 -13.36 -0.98 0.59
N HIS A 58 -13.30 -2.29 0.74
CA HIS A 58 -13.22 -3.23 -0.37
C HIS A 58 -14.46 -3.17 -1.27
N ASP A 59 -15.66 -3.23 -0.68
CA ASP A 59 -16.92 -3.12 -1.42
C ASP A 59 -17.04 -1.75 -2.12
N ALA A 60 -16.66 -0.66 -1.44
CA ALA A 60 -16.65 0.66 -2.03
C ALA A 60 -15.66 0.77 -3.21
N ALA A 61 -14.51 0.10 -3.15
CA ALA A 61 -13.57 0.05 -4.26
C ALA A 61 -14.18 -0.71 -5.45
N HIS A 62 -14.76 -1.88 -5.22
CA HIS A 62 -15.39 -2.68 -6.28
C HIS A 62 -16.57 -1.98 -6.93
N CYS A 63 -17.48 -1.38 -6.15
CA CYS A 63 -18.62 -0.61 -6.69
C CYS A 63 -18.21 0.57 -7.58
N ASN A 64 -16.96 1.05 -7.44
CA ASN A 64 -16.42 2.13 -8.27
C ASN A 64 -15.44 1.64 -9.35
N GLY A 65 -15.37 0.33 -9.61
CA GLY A 65 -14.49 -0.24 -10.63
C GLY A 65 -12.99 -0.13 -10.34
N ILE A 66 -12.61 0.14 -9.06
CA ILE A 66 -11.21 0.15 -8.64
C ILE A 66 -10.72 -1.29 -8.53
N LEU A 67 -9.55 -1.58 -9.09
CA LEU A 67 -8.90 -2.87 -8.86
C LEU A 67 -8.50 -2.98 -7.38
N ALA A 68 -9.14 -3.87 -6.63
CA ALA A 68 -8.87 -4.09 -5.21
C ALA A 68 -8.94 -5.60 -4.91
N PRO A 69 -7.81 -6.34 -4.98
CA PRO A 69 -7.81 -7.75 -4.66
C PRO A 69 -8.12 -7.97 -3.17
N ASP A 70 -8.83 -9.06 -2.85
CA ASP A 70 -9.10 -9.43 -1.45
C ASP A 70 -7.82 -9.96 -0.78
N LEU A 71 -7.01 -9.02 -0.29
CA LEU A 71 -5.78 -9.32 0.43
C LEU A 71 -6.04 -10.03 1.76
N LEU A 72 -7.19 -9.77 2.40
CA LEU A 72 -7.53 -10.45 3.66
C LEU A 72 -7.68 -11.95 3.45
N ALA A 73 -8.51 -12.38 2.50
CA ALA A 73 -8.69 -13.79 2.19
C ALA A 73 -7.39 -14.47 1.76
N ASN A 74 -6.60 -13.78 0.94
CA ASN A 74 -5.30 -14.29 0.47
C ASN A 74 -4.30 -14.46 1.62
N LEU A 75 -4.15 -13.45 2.50
CA LEU A 75 -3.23 -13.52 3.62
C LEU A 75 -3.67 -14.54 4.68
N GLN A 76 -4.96 -14.76 4.87
CA GLN A 76 -5.47 -15.83 5.75
C GLN A 76 -5.01 -17.21 5.30
N GLN A 77 -4.90 -17.44 3.99
CA GLN A 77 -4.38 -18.72 3.46
C GLN A 77 -2.87 -18.85 3.64
N GLU A 78 -2.12 -17.74 3.54
CA GLU A 78 -0.67 -17.73 3.69
C GLU A 78 -0.19 -17.80 5.15
N LYS A 79 -1.04 -17.41 6.11
CA LYS A 79 -0.75 -17.36 7.55
C LYS A 79 -0.21 -18.68 8.12
N ALA A 80 -0.64 -19.82 7.57
CA ALA A 80 -0.20 -21.12 8.04
C ALA A 80 1.25 -21.48 7.64
N ARG A 81 1.83 -20.73 6.70
CA ARG A 81 3.17 -21.01 6.16
C ARG A 81 4.27 -20.27 6.92
N ASP A 82 4.05 -19.00 7.20
CA ASP A 82 5.00 -18.17 7.97
C ASP A 82 4.28 -16.93 8.54
N ALA A 83 4.93 -16.23 9.48
CA ALA A 83 4.41 -15.01 10.08
C ALA A 83 4.30 -13.89 9.04
N LEU A 84 3.09 -13.36 8.87
CA LEU A 84 2.82 -12.26 7.93
C LEU A 84 3.06 -10.89 8.55
N PHE A 85 2.95 -10.78 9.88
CA PHE A 85 3.19 -9.57 10.65
C PHE A 85 4.16 -9.85 11.78
N LEU A 86 5.00 -8.86 12.09
CA LEU A 86 5.88 -8.90 13.25
C LEU A 86 5.04 -8.87 14.54
N ARG A 87 5.47 -9.57 15.58
CA ARG A 87 4.72 -9.61 16.86
C ARG A 87 4.78 -8.27 17.58
N THR A 88 5.97 -7.67 17.61
CA THR A 88 6.27 -6.46 18.36
C THR A 88 6.07 -5.18 17.56
N ASP A 89 5.63 -5.28 16.30
CA ASP A 89 5.46 -4.15 15.39
C ASP A 89 4.07 -4.12 14.75
N THR A 90 3.63 -2.95 14.30
CA THR A 90 2.39 -2.81 13.54
C THR A 90 2.50 -3.30 12.10
N HIS A 91 3.73 -3.42 11.58
CA HIS A 91 3.98 -3.73 10.18
C HIS A 91 4.06 -5.23 9.90
N TRP A 92 3.98 -5.53 8.63
CA TRP A 92 4.22 -6.87 8.09
C TRP A 92 5.70 -7.29 8.20
N THR A 93 5.93 -8.59 8.09
CA THR A 93 7.27 -9.13 7.85
C THR A 93 7.66 -8.95 6.38
N PRO A 94 8.96 -9.07 6.02
CA PRO A 94 9.36 -9.14 4.61
C PRO A 94 8.67 -10.27 3.83
N TYR A 95 8.33 -11.38 4.50
CA TYR A 95 7.51 -12.44 3.91
C TYR A 95 6.09 -11.97 3.62
N GLY A 96 5.43 -11.30 4.59
CA GLY A 96 4.09 -10.75 4.39
C GLY A 96 4.04 -9.74 3.24
N ALA A 97 5.01 -8.82 3.19
CA ALA A 97 5.15 -7.86 2.10
C ALA A 97 5.29 -8.54 0.73
N GLU A 98 6.12 -9.59 0.64
CA GLU A 98 6.28 -10.37 -0.60
C GLU A 98 4.99 -11.07 -1.02
N ARG A 99 4.24 -11.66 -0.07
CA ARG A 99 2.95 -12.30 -0.39
C ARG A 99 1.95 -11.29 -0.95
N VAL A 100 1.87 -10.10 -0.33
CA VAL A 100 1.04 -9.01 -0.86
C VAL A 100 1.49 -8.63 -2.27
N ALA A 101 2.77 -8.35 -2.49
CA ALA A 101 3.30 -7.98 -3.80
C ALA A 101 2.94 -9.02 -4.88
N GLN A 102 3.06 -10.30 -4.59
CA GLN A 102 2.70 -11.38 -5.51
C GLN A 102 1.20 -11.44 -5.82
N HIS A 103 0.33 -11.14 -4.82
CA HIS A 103 -1.11 -11.06 -5.06
C HIS A 103 -1.48 -9.89 -5.95
N LEU A 104 -0.88 -8.71 -5.69
CA LEU A 104 -1.07 -7.53 -6.53
C LEU A 104 -0.62 -7.79 -7.97
N ALA A 105 0.57 -8.40 -8.15
CA ALA A 105 1.10 -8.71 -9.47
C ALA A 105 0.18 -9.69 -10.26
N ARG A 106 -0.37 -10.71 -9.61
CA ARG A 106 -1.35 -11.60 -10.26
C ARG A 106 -2.61 -10.87 -10.69
N THR A 107 -3.09 -9.92 -9.87
CA THR A 107 -4.24 -9.09 -10.23
C THR A 107 -3.92 -8.20 -11.43
N VAL A 108 -2.75 -7.56 -11.43
CA VAL A 108 -2.30 -6.73 -12.55
C VAL A 108 -2.19 -7.56 -13.83
N GLN A 109 -1.55 -8.72 -13.78
CA GLN A 109 -1.37 -9.60 -14.94
C GLN A 109 -2.69 -10.04 -15.55
N ARG A 110 -3.71 -10.27 -14.72
CA ARG A 110 -5.04 -10.72 -15.17
C ARG A 110 -5.90 -9.57 -15.70
N ASP A 111 -5.94 -8.43 -14.99
CA ASP A 111 -6.98 -7.41 -15.16
C ASP A 111 -6.46 -6.11 -15.80
N SER A 112 -5.16 -5.85 -15.75
CA SER A 112 -4.52 -4.64 -16.29
C SER A 112 -3.04 -4.90 -16.61
N PRO A 113 -2.74 -5.79 -17.57
CA PRO A 113 -1.36 -6.14 -17.88
C PRO A 113 -0.55 -4.92 -18.31
N LEU A 114 0.67 -4.79 -17.80
CA LEU A 114 1.58 -3.71 -18.15
C LEU A 114 2.10 -3.88 -19.57
N ALA A 115 2.19 -2.78 -20.29
CA ALA A 115 2.86 -2.75 -21.59
C ALA A 115 4.38 -2.60 -21.40
N GLY A 116 5.15 -3.18 -22.31
CA GLY A 116 6.62 -3.12 -22.35
C GLY A 116 7.27 -4.47 -22.04
N GLU A 117 8.59 -4.52 -22.20
CA GLU A 117 9.36 -5.73 -21.95
C GLU A 117 9.56 -5.97 -20.45
N PRO A 118 9.37 -7.19 -19.97
CA PRO A 118 9.59 -7.51 -18.56
C PRO A 118 11.05 -7.35 -18.16
N GLN A 119 11.26 -6.70 -17.03
CA GLN A 119 12.56 -6.58 -16.39
C GLN A 119 12.78 -7.71 -15.38
N ARG A 120 14.03 -8.10 -15.20
CA ARG A 120 14.42 -9.16 -14.27
C ARG A 120 14.98 -8.58 -12.97
N PHE A 121 14.40 -9.02 -11.86
CA PHE A 121 14.85 -8.68 -10.51
C PHE A 121 15.14 -9.93 -9.70
N VAL A 122 16.11 -9.85 -8.80
CA VAL A 122 16.46 -10.91 -7.86
C VAL A 122 16.41 -10.35 -6.45
N THR A 123 15.78 -11.11 -5.56
CA THR A 123 15.76 -10.80 -4.13
C THR A 123 16.70 -11.73 -3.37
N GLU A 124 17.65 -11.14 -2.69
CA GLU A 124 18.52 -11.82 -1.74
C GLU A 124 17.97 -11.70 -0.33
N GLN A 125 18.11 -12.76 0.43
CA GLN A 125 17.73 -12.81 1.84
C GLN A 125 19.00 -12.83 2.68
N ALA A 126 19.09 -11.88 3.63
CA ALA A 126 20.17 -11.83 4.61
C ALA A 126 19.86 -12.68 5.84
N ALA A 127 20.88 -12.91 6.67
CA ALA A 127 20.70 -13.56 7.97
C ALA A 127 19.72 -12.79 8.85
N GLY A 128 18.88 -13.51 9.60
CA GLY A 128 17.94 -12.93 10.54
C GLY A 128 18.66 -12.11 11.62
N LYS A 129 18.04 -10.99 12.01
CA LYS A 129 18.52 -10.13 13.11
C LYS A 129 17.39 -9.92 14.13
N PRO A 130 17.73 -9.78 15.43
CA PRO A 130 16.74 -9.36 16.42
C PRO A 130 16.15 -7.99 16.06
N TYR A 131 14.83 -7.86 16.18
CA TYR A 131 14.11 -6.63 15.89
C TYR A 131 13.02 -6.38 16.93
N LEU A 132 13.05 -5.21 17.55
CA LEU A 132 12.04 -4.76 18.49
C LEU A 132 11.23 -3.64 17.86
N GLY A 133 9.95 -3.91 17.66
CA GLY A 133 9.07 -3.05 16.87
C GLY A 133 8.44 -1.89 17.65
N ASP A 134 7.61 -1.14 16.93
CA ASP A 134 6.98 0.11 17.40
C ASP A 134 5.93 -0.10 18.50
N LEU A 135 5.29 -1.27 18.57
CA LEU A 135 4.26 -1.58 19.59
C LEU A 135 4.82 -1.63 21.01
N VAL A 136 6.10 -1.95 21.16
CA VAL A 136 6.75 -2.02 22.48
C VAL A 136 6.77 -0.66 23.17
N ARG A 137 6.78 0.44 22.41
CA ARG A 137 6.74 1.81 22.96
C ARG A 137 5.48 2.12 23.75
N PHE A 138 4.40 1.36 23.54
CA PHE A 138 3.13 1.50 24.27
C PHE A 138 3.12 0.71 25.58
N LEU A 139 4.16 -0.08 25.86
CA LEU A 139 4.32 -0.78 27.12
C LEU A 139 5.15 0.09 28.09
N PRO A 140 4.57 0.58 29.20
CA PRO A 140 5.28 1.47 30.13
C PRO A 140 6.22 0.67 31.05
N LEU A 141 7.09 -0.16 30.50
CA LEU A 141 7.97 -1.06 31.22
C LEU A 141 9.41 -0.56 31.35
N ASP A 142 9.81 0.39 30.52
CA ASP A 142 11.16 0.92 30.47
C ASP A 142 11.35 2.11 31.44
N PRO A 143 12.51 2.24 32.12
CA PRO A 143 13.66 1.33 32.13
C PRO A 143 13.59 0.23 33.20
N LEU A 144 12.69 0.34 34.17
CA LEU A 144 12.74 -0.49 35.40
C LEU A 144 12.30 -1.93 35.19
N PHE A 145 11.45 -2.19 34.22
CA PHE A 145 10.84 -3.49 33.94
C PHE A 145 11.14 -3.99 32.51
N SER A 146 12.25 -3.55 31.92
CA SER A 146 12.63 -3.94 30.55
C SER A 146 12.77 -5.45 30.35
N SER A 147 13.08 -6.21 31.43
CA SER A 147 13.10 -7.68 31.36
C SER A 147 11.74 -8.35 31.17
N LEU A 148 10.64 -7.61 31.34
CA LEU A 148 9.28 -8.06 31.05
C LEU A 148 8.81 -7.75 29.64
N LEU A 149 9.60 -7.04 28.85
CA LEU A 149 9.31 -6.79 27.44
C LEU A 149 9.22 -8.11 26.66
N PRO A 150 8.37 -8.20 25.66
CA PRO A 150 8.32 -9.37 24.81
C PRO A 150 9.68 -9.59 24.12
N PRO A 151 10.10 -10.84 23.88
CA PRO A 151 11.33 -11.10 23.15
C PRO A 151 11.26 -10.51 21.76
N PRO A 152 12.40 -10.02 21.20
CA PRO A 152 12.45 -9.47 19.86
C PRO A 152 11.91 -10.43 18.79
N ASP A 153 11.36 -9.88 17.73
CA ASP A 153 11.11 -10.62 16.51
C ASP A 153 12.44 -11.00 15.82
N GLN A 154 12.40 -11.98 14.94
CA GLN A 154 13.50 -12.31 14.05
C GLN A 154 13.19 -11.73 12.66
N LEU A 155 13.74 -10.55 12.39
CA LEU A 155 13.59 -9.91 11.08
C LEU A 155 14.59 -10.55 10.11
N GLN A 156 14.09 -11.07 8.99
CA GLN A 156 14.93 -11.57 7.89
C GLN A 156 14.97 -10.54 6.76
N PRO A 157 16.00 -9.67 6.72
CA PRO A 157 16.08 -8.62 5.72
C PRO A 157 16.15 -9.20 4.31
N ARG A 158 15.50 -8.53 3.38
CA ARG A 158 15.52 -8.85 1.95
C ARG A 158 15.98 -7.62 1.17
N ARG A 159 16.68 -7.85 0.08
CA ARG A 159 17.09 -6.79 -0.85
C ARG A 159 16.88 -7.25 -2.27
N THR A 160 16.20 -6.43 -3.04
CA THR A 160 15.94 -6.69 -4.45
C THR A 160 16.79 -5.77 -5.31
N HIS A 161 17.45 -6.32 -6.30
CA HIS A 161 18.21 -5.59 -7.30
C HIS A 161 17.86 -6.06 -8.71
N SER A 162 18.02 -5.16 -9.68
CA SER A 162 17.82 -5.48 -11.08
C SER A 162 18.98 -6.35 -11.57
N LEU A 163 18.66 -7.39 -12.33
CA LEU A 163 19.66 -8.08 -13.15
C LEU A 163 19.81 -7.24 -14.42
N ALA A 164 20.83 -6.39 -14.45
CA ALA A 164 21.10 -5.53 -15.59
C ALA A 164 21.21 -6.35 -16.88
N SER A 165 20.48 -5.96 -17.90
CA SER A 165 20.80 -6.32 -19.28
C SER A 165 22.16 -5.70 -19.59
N SER A 166 23.12 -6.51 -20.02
CA SER A 166 24.51 -6.24 -20.47
C SER A 166 25.08 -4.81 -20.42
N PRO A 167 26.40 -4.64 -20.12
CA PRO A 167 27.07 -3.34 -19.97
C PRO A 167 27.17 -2.48 -21.24
N GLY A 168 26.43 -2.79 -22.29
CA GLY A 168 26.48 -2.08 -23.58
C GLY A 168 25.58 -0.86 -23.75
N ASP A 169 24.53 -0.73 -22.93
CA ASP A 169 23.49 0.29 -23.13
C ASP A 169 23.68 1.57 -22.28
N GLY A 170 24.76 1.69 -21.54
CA GLY A 170 24.96 2.76 -20.56
C GLY A 170 24.91 4.20 -21.10
N ALA A 171 25.28 4.42 -22.34
CA ALA A 171 25.29 5.77 -22.94
C ALA A 171 23.91 6.16 -23.49
N ALA A 172 23.16 5.22 -24.05
CA ALA A 172 21.80 5.48 -24.55
C ALA A 172 20.79 5.64 -23.39
N ALA A 173 20.99 4.93 -22.29
CA ALA A 173 20.12 5.03 -21.10
C ALA A 173 20.24 6.38 -20.37
N LEU A 174 21.37 7.10 -20.50
CA LEU A 174 21.57 8.44 -19.90
C LEU A 174 20.73 9.52 -20.56
N PHE A 175 20.22 9.29 -21.76
CA PHE A 175 19.41 10.25 -22.56
C PHE A 175 17.98 9.75 -22.82
N ALA A 176 17.64 8.55 -22.32
CA ALA A 176 16.27 8.06 -22.43
C ALA A 176 15.37 8.78 -21.42
N ASP A 177 14.20 9.22 -21.89
CA ASP A 177 13.12 9.69 -21.01
C ASP A 177 12.71 8.51 -20.12
N ILE A 178 13.22 8.48 -18.89
CA ILE A 178 12.96 7.40 -17.93
C ILE A 178 11.51 7.54 -17.46
N ARG A 179 10.62 6.77 -18.10
CA ARG A 179 9.22 6.67 -17.68
C ARG A 179 9.05 5.42 -16.83
N PHE A 180 8.60 5.60 -15.59
CA PHE A 180 8.26 4.48 -14.73
C PHE A 180 6.84 4.01 -15.06
N PRO A 181 6.65 2.76 -15.50
CA PRO A 181 5.32 2.27 -15.85
C PRO A 181 4.42 2.11 -14.61
N VAL A 182 5.01 1.96 -13.43
CA VAL A 182 4.30 1.76 -12.18
C VAL A 182 4.76 2.75 -11.13
N VAL A 183 3.80 3.35 -10.43
CA VAL A 183 4.05 4.18 -9.25
C VAL A 183 3.42 3.53 -8.03
N LEU A 184 4.15 3.49 -6.92
CA LEU A 184 3.69 3.07 -5.60
C LEU A 184 3.51 4.30 -4.72
N VAL A 185 2.30 4.49 -4.21
CA VAL A 185 2.02 5.47 -3.16
C VAL A 185 1.53 4.75 -1.92
N GLY A 186 1.94 5.18 -0.74
CA GLY A 186 1.53 4.49 0.47
C GLY A 186 2.13 5.06 1.75
N THR A 187 2.12 4.23 2.78
CA THR A 187 2.52 4.57 4.13
C THR A 187 3.89 3.95 4.48
N SER A 188 4.21 3.88 5.78
CA SER A 188 5.39 3.18 6.29
C SER A 188 5.45 1.69 5.93
N TYR A 189 4.33 1.07 5.61
CA TYR A 189 4.31 -0.29 5.07
C TYR A 189 5.06 -0.40 3.73
N SER A 190 5.02 0.65 2.93
CA SER A 190 5.71 0.72 1.64
C SER A 190 7.05 1.46 1.72
N ALA A 191 7.14 2.49 2.56
CA ALA A 191 8.30 3.38 2.61
C ALA A 191 9.51 2.77 3.34
N ALA A 192 9.28 1.94 4.37
CA ALA A 192 10.36 1.40 5.17
C ALA A 192 11.10 0.27 4.43
N PRO A 193 12.44 0.39 4.30
CA PRO A 193 13.25 -0.59 3.55
C PRO A 193 13.32 -1.96 4.23
N ASP A 194 13.04 -2.04 5.53
CA ASP A 194 13.08 -3.27 6.31
C ASP A 194 12.12 -4.35 5.79
N TRP A 195 11.01 -3.94 5.18
CA TRP A 195 10.00 -4.86 4.62
C TRP A 195 10.27 -5.24 3.17
N ASN A 196 11.12 -4.49 2.46
CA ASN A 196 11.44 -4.68 1.03
C ASN A 196 10.19 -4.75 0.12
N PHE A 197 9.11 -4.06 0.46
CA PHE A 197 7.86 -4.14 -0.31
C PHE A 197 8.03 -3.61 -1.75
N LEU A 198 8.72 -2.48 -1.91
CA LEU A 198 9.05 -1.93 -3.24
C LEU A 198 9.84 -2.93 -4.08
N GLY A 199 10.85 -3.58 -3.50
CA GLY A 199 11.63 -4.61 -4.18
C GLY A 199 10.79 -5.84 -4.56
N ALA A 200 9.94 -6.29 -3.65
CA ALA A 200 9.03 -7.40 -3.90
C ALA A 200 8.03 -7.09 -5.04
N LEU A 201 7.52 -5.85 -5.11
CA LEU A 201 6.67 -5.41 -6.22
C LEU A 201 7.43 -5.41 -7.55
N ARG A 202 8.64 -4.85 -7.60
CA ARG A 202 9.48 -4.86 -8.81
C ARG A 202 9.70 -6.29 -9.32
N GLN A 203 10.05 -7.19 -8.44
CA GLN A 203 10.27 -8.59 -8.80
C GLN A 203 8.99 -9.28 -9.25
N ALA A 204 7.88 -9.10 -8.54
CA ALA A 204 6.62 -9.77 -8.84
C ALA A 204 5.96 -9.24 -10.13
N LEU A 205 6.08 -7.95 -10.40
CA LEU A 205 5.56 -7.32 -11.61
C LEU A 205 6.48 -7.49 -12.83
N GLY A 206 7.78 -7.80 -12.59
CA GLY A 206 8.78 -7.74 -13.65
C GLY A 206 8.92 -6.34 -14.25
N SER A 207 8.80 -5.30 -13.44
CA SER A 207 8.75 -3.91 -13.89
C SER A 207 9.38 -2.99 -12.85
N ASP A 208 9.99 -1.91 -13.31
CA ASP A 208 10.47 -0.90 -12.38
C ASP A 208 9.28 -0.13 -11.76
N VAL A 209 9.43 0.25 -10.51
CA VAL A 209 8.40 0.92 -9.71
C VAL A 209 9.03 2.13 -9.04
N LEU A 210 8.45 3.31 -9.26
CA LEU A 210 8.83 4.53 -8.56
C LEU A 210 7.97 4.69 -7.30
N SER A 211 8.59 4.98 -6.15
CA SER A 211 7.88 5.08 -4.88
C SER A 211 7.73 6.52 -4.41
N TYR A 212 6.50 6.87 -4.06
CA TYR A 212 6.09 8.10 -3.36
C TYR A 212 5.47 7.76 -2.00
N ALA A 213 5.85 6.64 -1.39
CA ALA A 213 5.38 6.28 -0.06
C ALA A 213 6.10 7.09 1.02
N GLU A 214 5.36 7.56 2.04
CA GLU A 214 5.88 8.36 3.14
C GLU A 214 5.49 7.76 4.49
N SER A 215 6.47 7.62 5.40
CA SER A 215 6.21 7.15 6.77
C SER A 215 5.53 8.22 7.61
N GLY A 216 4.55 7.82 8.44
CA GLY A 216 3.91 8.70 9.42
C GLY A 216 2.86 9.67 8.86
N GLN A 217 2.64 9.69 7.54
CA GLN A 217 1.73 10.63 6.88
C GLN A 217 0.33 10.05 6.57
N GLY A 218 0.12 8.77 6.88
CA GLY A 218 -1.08 8.06 6.41
C GLY A 218 -1.08 7.87 4.89
N PRO A 219 -2.13 7.27 4.32
CA PRO A 219 -2.17 6.95 2.89
C PRO A 219 -2.62 8.11 2.01
N LEU A 220 -3.41 9.05 2.53
CA LEU A 220 -4.00 10.14 1.74
C LEU A 220 -3.00 11.23 1.39
N LEU A 221 -2.19 11.67 2.35
CA LEU A 221 -1.25 12.76 2.15
C LEU A 221 -0.25 12.51 1.01
N PRO A 222 0.48 11.37 0.99
CA PRO A 222 1.40 11.06 -0.10
C PRO A 222 0.68 11.00 -1.46
N MET A 223 -0.55 10.49 -1.50
CA MET A 223 -1.35 10.43 -2.72
C MET A 223 -1.69 11.82 -3.25
N LEU A 224 -2.18 12.71 -2.41
CA LEU A 224 -2.55 14.06 -2.81
C LEU A 224 -1.33 14.88 -3.25
N LYS A 225 -0.19 14.73 -2.57
CA LYS A 225 1.09 15.32 -2.99
C LYS A 225 1.51 14.81 -4.38
N TYR A 226 1.41 13.49 -4.59
CA TYR A 226 1.74 12.90 -5.87
C TYR A 226 0.87 13.45 -7.00
N LEU A 227 -0.45 13.55 -6.82
CA LEU A 227 -1.36 14.11 -7.82
C LEU A 227 -1.06 15.57 -8.18
N GLN A 228 -0.48 16.34 -7.27
CA GLN A 228 -0.06 17.73 -7.53
C GLN A 228 1.35 17.85 -8.09
N SER A 229 2.14 16.77 -8.07
CA SER A 229 3.54 16.81 -8.51
C SER A 229 3.67 16.96 -10.03
N ASP A 230 4.79 17.52 -10.46
CA ASP A 230 5.15 17.59 -11.87
C ASP A 230 5.38 16.19 -12.45
N ALA A 231 5.88 15.25 -11.65
CA ALA A 231 6.04 13.86 -12.07
C ALA A 231 4.73 13.21 -12.53
N PHE A 232 3.60 13.49 -11.85
CA PHE A 232 2.30 13.00 -12.30
C PHE A 232 1.81 13.73 -13.56
N LYS A 233 1.99 15.04 -13.61
CA LYS A 233 1.50 15.86 -14.74
C LYS A 233 2.25 15.59 -16.04
N ASP A 234 3.58 15.49 -15.95
CA ASP A 234 4.45 15.39 -17.13
C ASP A 234 4.64 13.94 -17.61
N SER A 235 4.59 12.97 -16.70
CA SER A 235 4.81 11.56 -17.01
C SER A 235 3.93 10.64 -16.16
N PRO A 236 2.60 10.62 -16.39
CA PRO A 236 1.70 9.73 -15.68
C PRO A 236 2.05 8.26 -15.96
N PRO A 237 1.98 7.36 -14.95
CA PRO A 237 2.30 5.94 -15.10
C PRO A 237 1.16 5.20 -15.80
N GLN A 238 1.39 3.95 -16.21
CA GLN A 238 0.33 3.05 -16.66
C GLN A 238 -0.55 2.58 -15.50
N LEU A 239 0.10 2.33 -14.34
CA LEU A 239 -0.52 1.79 -13.13
C LEU A 239 -0.06 2.56 -11.91
N LEU A 240 -1.00 2.94 -11.06
CA LEU A 240 -0.73 3.43 -9.72
C LEU A 240 -1.19 2.39 -8.70
N ILE A 241 -0.27 1.91 -7.88
CA ILE A 241 -0.57 1.06 -6.72
C ILE A 241 -0.66 1.95 -5.49
N TRP A 242 -1.83 1.99 -4.87
CA TRP A 242 -2.04 2.75 -3.65
C TRP A 242 -2.16 1.80 -2.46
N GLU A 243 -1.11 1.73 -1.64
CA GLU A 243 -1.13 0.98 -0.39
C GLU A 243 -1.92 1.77 0.65
N PHE A 244 -3.03 1.18 1.13
CA PHE A 244 -3.99 1.81 2.04
C PHE A 244 -4.33 0.87 3.22
N PRO A 245 -3.75 1.07 4.42
CA PRO A 245 -4.15 0.29 5.58
C PRO A 245 -5.57 0.65 6.01
N GLU A 246 -6.44 -0.33 6.16
CA GLU A 246 -7.86 -0.14 6.49
C GLU A 246 -8.09 0.74 7.73
N ARG A 247 -7.14 0.72 8.67
CA ARG A 247 -7.23 1.49 9.92
C ARG A 247 -7.31 3.00 9.72
N TYR A 248 -6.85 3.51 8.58
CA TYR A 248 -6.89 4.95 8.26
C TYR A 248 -8.26 5.41 7.73
N LEU A 249 -9.12 4.49 7.30
CA LEU A 249 -10.43 4.86 6.75
C LEU A 249 -11.29 5.71 7.69
N PRO A 250 -11.35 5.44 9.03
CA PRO A 250 -12.13 6.27 9.95
C PRO A 250 -11.38 7.50 10.47
N MET A 251 -10.11 7.68 10.10
CA MET A 251 -9.27 8.78 10.61
C MET A 251 -9.43 10.04 9.76
N ALA A 252 -9.44 11.21 10.40
CA ALA A 252 -9.37 12.47 9.68
C ALA A 252 -7.96 12.67 9.13
N PRO A 253 -7.77 12.86 7.81
CA PRO A 253 -6.46 13.24 7.27
C PRO A 253 -6.16 14.71 7.60
N ASP A 254 -4.90 15.03 7.80
CA ASP A 254 -4.46 16.43 7.84
C ASP A 254 -4.32 16.95 6.40
N LEU A 255 -5.25 17.77 5.97
CA LEU A 255 -5.30 18.35 4.63
C LEU A 255 -4.87 19.83 4.61
N SER A 256 -4.35 20.36 5.72
CA SER A 256 -4.05 21.79 5.90
C SER A 256 -3.03 22.36 4.91
N GLN A 257 -2.20 21.50 4.30
CA GLN A 257 -1.20 21.91 3.31
C GLN A 257 -1.75 22.04 1.87
N PHE A 258 -3.01 21.65 1.64
CA PHE A 258 -3.64 21.72 0.32
C PHE A 258 -4.64 22.88 0.23
N ASP A 259 -4.83 23.40 -0.98
CA ASP A 259 -5.89 24.36 -1.24
C ASP A 259 -7.26 23.73 -0.93
N PRO A 260 -8.05 24.30 -0.01
CA PRO A 260 -9.39 23.79 0.31
C PRO A 260 -10.29 23.65 -0.92
N ALA A 261 -10.24 24.60 -1.85
CA ALA A 261 -11.06 24.55 -3.07
C ALA A 261 -10.71 23.35 -3.96
N TRP A 262 -9.41 22.98 -4.04
CA TRP A 262 -8.98 21.80 -4.76
C TRP A 262 -9.45 20.51 -4.08
N ILE A 263 -9.40 20.43 -2.74
CA ILE A 263 -9.91 19.30 -1.98
C ILE A 263 -11.43 19.16 -2.16
N ASP A 264 -12.17 20.27 -2.08
CA ASP A 264 -13.63 20.29 -2.27
C ASP A 264 -14.00 19.82 -3.69
N GLN A 265 -13.24 20.26 -4.71
CA GLN A 265 -13.43 19.81 -6.09
C GLN A 265 -13.21 18.29 -6.22
N LEU A 266 -12.10 17.77 -5.65
CA LEU A 266 -11.77 16.34 -5.69
C LEU A 266 -12.87 15.49 -5.01
N GLN A 267 -13.44 15.96 -3.90
CA GLN A 267 -14.55 15.30 -3.22
C GLN A 267 -15.87 15.39 -4.02
N ALA A 268 -16.10 16.51 -4.70
CA ALA A 268 -17.29 16.70 -5.54
C ALA A 268 -17.25 15.78 -6.77
N ASP A 269 -16.10 15.65 -7.41
CA ASP A 269 -15.87 14.73 -8.53
C ASP A 269 -16.14 13.28 -8.10
N GLY A 270 -15.63 12.86 -6.94
CA GLY A 270 -15.90 11.55 -6.38
C GLY A 270 -17.38 11.30 -6.02
N ALA A 271 -18.12 12.33 -5.63
CA ALA A 271 -19.56 12.22 -5.36
C ALA A 271 -20.39 12.15 -6.66
N ALA A 272 -19.94 12.81 -7.73
CA ALA A 272 -20.58 12.75 -9.04
C ALA A 272 -20.41 11.36 -9.68
N ALA A 273 -19.21 10.79 -9.62
CA ALA A 273 -18.92 9.45 -10.11
C ALA A 273 -19.79 8.37 -9.43
N GLN A 274 -20.02 8.48 -8.13
CA GLN A 274 -20.90 7.56 -7.41
C GLN A 274 -22.33 7.60 -7.91
N ARG A 275 -22.88 8.79 -8.20
CA ARG A 275 -24.27 8.93 -8.70
C ARG A 275 -24.46 8.29 -10.06
N LEU A 276 -23.46 8.42 -10.94
CA LEU A 276 -23.50 7.79 -12.25
C LEU A 276 -23.43 6.26 -12.17
N ALA A 277 -22.59 5.70 -11.29
CA ALA A 277 -22.51 4.26 -11.08
C ALA A 277 -23.84 3.68 -10.56
N THR A 278 -24.49 4.35 -9.60
CA THR A 278 -25.80 3.90 -9.04
C THR A 278 -26.96 4.01 -10.04
N GLN A 279 -26.84 4.83 -11.10
CA GLN A 279 -27.89 4.96 -12.14
C GLN A 279 -27.71 3.94 -13.27
N ALA A 280 -26.55 3.29 -13.36
CA ALA A 280 -26.23 2.32 -14.39
C ALA A 280 -26.55 0.86 -13.99
N GLU A 281 -26.86 0.61 -12.70
CA GLU A 281 -27.38 -0.63 -12.15
C GLU A 281 -28.91 -0.66 -12.17
#